data_84abff495f07d3064db5bc044561d908
#
_entry.id   84abff495f07d3064db5bc044561d908
#
_cell.length_a   1.000
_cell.length_b   1.000
_cell.length_c   1.000
_cell.angle_alpha   90.00
_cell.angle_beta   90.00
_cell.angle_gamma   90.00
#
_symmetry.space_group_name_H-M   'P 1'
#
loop_
_entity.id
_entity.type
_entity.pdbx_description
1 polymer ?
#
loop_
_entity_poly.entity_id
_entity_poly.type
_entity_poly.pdbx_seq_one_letter_code
_entity_poly.pdbx_strand_id
1 'polypeptide(L)'
;MSDAAGFGEMLKTARLVREFDADECQRRNALTNKRPGLKLKQGATVTVLETLEEGNAYLVEFGEKRPEKCDWLGVLYPAEIEFVKTAKR
;
A
#
# COMPACT_ATOMS: atom_id res chain seq x y z
N MET A 1 17.32 21.74 2.54
CA MET A 1 16.98 21.62 1.74
C MET A 1 15.79 21.03 1.55
N SER A 2 15.29 21.14 0.84
CA SER A 2 14.02 20.65 0.56
C SER A 2 13.92 19.19 0.63
N ASP A 3 14.86 18.59 1.22
CA ASP A 3 14.84 17.15 1.27
C ASP A 3 13.63 16.62 1.94
N ALA A 4 13.19 17.25 2.99
CA ALA A 4 12.02 16.73 3.67
C ALA A 4 10.79 16.77 2.78
N ALA A 5 10.61 17.86 2.08
CA ALA A 5 9.47 17.96 1.20
C ALA A 5 9.58 16.98 0.05
N GLY A 6 10.76 16.87 -0.53
CA GLY A 6 10.93 15.93 -1.61
C GLY A 6 10.74 14.51 -1.17
N PHE A 7 11.17 14.21 0.04
CA PHE A 7 11.02 12.88 0.54
C PHE A 7 9.55 12.53 0.70
N GLY A 8 8.75 13.47 1.18
CA GLY A 8 7.33 13.22 1.33
C GLY A 8 6.66 12.98 0.00
N GLU A 9 7.17 13.58 -1.05
CA GLU A 9 6.58 13.40 -2.36
C GLU A 9 6.89 12.04 -2.95
N MET A 10 7.82 11.29 -2.37
CA MET A 10 8.13 9.98 -2.89
C MET A 10 7.09 8.94 -2.50
N LEU A 11 6.30 9.23 -1.48
CA LEU A 11 5.25 8.29 -1.09
C LEU A 11 4.02 8.56 -1.93
N LYS A 12 3.44 7.50 -2.45
CA LYS A 12 2.31 7.61 -3.34
C LYS A 12 1.13 6.86 -2.80
N THR A 13 -0.06 7.32 -3.18
CA THR A 13 -1.29 6.68 -2.77
C THR A 13 -1.85 5.90 -3.94
N ALA A 14 -2.37 4.72 -3.66
CA ALA A 14 -2.97 3.89 -4.68
C ALA A 14 -4.21 3.23 -4.13
N ARG A 15 -5.04 2.73 -5.03
CA ARG A 15 -6.23 1.98 -4.66
C ARG A 15 -6.11 0.59 -5.22
N LEU A 16 -6.70 -0.37 -4.51
CA LEU A 16 -6.70 -1.74 -4.96
C LEU A 16 -7.74 -1.92 -6.05
N VAL A 17 -7.37 -2.61 -7.13
CA VAL A 17 -8.32 -2.84 -8.21
C VAL A 17 -9.19 -4.05 -7.97
N ARG A 18 -8.85 -4.87 -6.99
CA ARG A 18 -9.65 -6.02 -6.64
C ARG A 18 -9.54 -6.29 -5.15
N GLU A 19 -10.35 -7.20 -4.68
CA GLU A 19 -10.34 -7.58 -3.28
C GLU A 19 -9.25 -8.63 -3.04
N PHE A 20 -8.65 -8.59 -1.85
CA PHE A 20 -7.70 -9.60 -1.41
C PHE A 20 -8.28 -10.21 -0.15
N ASP A 21 -8.58 -11.50 -0.17
CA ASP A 21 -9.17 -12.13 1.00
C ASP A 21 -8.15 -12.30 2.11
N ALA A 22 -8.61 -12.73 3.28
CA ALA A 22 -7.76 -12.80 4.44
C ALA A 22 -6.57 -13.72 4.25
N ASP A 23 -6.79 -14.82 3.54
CA ASP A 23 -5.75 -15.79 3.31
C ASP A 23 -4.62 -15.20 2.46
N GLU A 24 -4.99 -14.52 1.40
CA GLU A 24 -3.99 -13.91 0.53
C GLU A 24 -3.28 -12.78 1.25
N CYS A 25 -4.02 -11.98 2.02
CA CYS A 25 -3.40 -10.91 2.78
C CYS A 25 -2.38 -11.45 3.76
N GLN A 26 -2.71 -12.55 4.42
CA GLN A 26 -1.81 -13.10 5.39
C GLN A 26 -0.54 -13.66 4.74
N ARG A 27 -0.69 -14.29 3.59
CA ARG A 27 0.47 -14.82 2.89
C ARG A 27 1.44 -13.73 2.47
N ARG A 28 0.93 -12.56 2.11
CA ARG A 28 1.78 -11.47 1.64
C ARG A 28 2.24 -10.53 2.75
N ASN A 29 1.72 -10.71 3.96
CA ASN A 29 1.98 -9.78 5.05
C ASN A 29 3.41 -9.92 5.56
N ALA A 30 4.16 -8.83 5.52
CA ALA A 30 5.54 -8.81 5.97
C ALA A 30 5.67 -8.40 7.43
N LEU A 31 4.57 -8.03 8.07
CA LEU A 31 4.64 -7.65 9.49
C LEU A 31 4.74 -8.88 10.36
N THR A 32 5.47 -8.74 11.45
CA THR A 32 5.55 -9.83 12.40
C THR A 32 4.23 -10.09 13.07
N ASN A 33 3.51 -9.00 13.37
CA ASN A 33 2.23 -9.12 14.02
C ASN A 33 1.15 -9.16 12.98
N LYS A 34 0.70 -10.30 12.62
CA LYS A 34 -0.26 -10.45 11.54
C LYS A 34 -1.68 -10.43 12.06
N ARG A 35 -2.56 -9.95 11.24
CA ARG A 35 -3.99 -9.91 11.55
C ARG A 35 -4.70 -10.95 10.70
N PRO A 36 -4.98 -12.14 11.23
CA PRO A 36 -5.46 -13.24 10.39
C PRO A 36 -6.78 -12.95 9.67
N GLY A 37 -7.61 -12.11 10.23
CA GLY A 37 -8.88 -11.83 9.60
C GLY A 37 -8.91 -10.62 8.70
N LEU A 38 -7.76 -9.97 8.51
CA LEU A 38 -7.74 -8.74 7.74
C LEU A 38 -7.96 -9.03 6.25
N LYS A 39 -8.87 -8.29 5.65
CA LYS A 39 -9.10 -8.33 4.22
C LYS A 39 -8.84 -6.96 3.64
N LEU A 40 -8.40 -6.93 2.40
CA LEU A 40 -8.25 -5.67 1.69
C LEU A 40 -9.32 -5.63 0.61
N LYS A 41 -10.21 -4.67 0.73
CA LYS A 41 -11.34 -4.61 -0.18
C LYS A 41 -10.99 -3.87 -1.45
N GLN A 42 -11.71 -4.18 -2.52
CA GLN A 42 -11.55 -3.44 -3.76
C GLN A 42 -11.79 -1.96 -3.48
N GLY A 43 -10.93 -1.10 -3.98
CA GLY A 43 -11.05 0.32 -3.74
C GLY A 43 -10.36 0.80 -2.49
N ALA A 44 -9.82 -0.11 -1.67
CA ALA A 44 -9.12 0.30 -0.46
C ALA A 44 -7.89 1.12 -0.83
N THR A 45 -7.61 2.13 -0.04
CA THR A 45 -6.48 3.02 -0.27
C THR A 45 -5.26 2.50 0.47
N VAL A 46 -4.15 2.43 -0.23
CA VAL A 46 -2.89 1.99 0.35
C VAL A 46 -1.82 3.01 0.03
N THR A 47 -0.74 2.99 0.80
CA THR A 47 0.39 3.88 0.56
C THR A 47 1.53 3.06 -0.02
N VAL A 48 2.06 3.52 -1.16
CA VAL A 48 3.19 2.85 -1.79
C VAL A 48 4.45 3.42 -1.19
N LEU A 49 5.21 2.57 -0.51
CA LEU A 49 6.41 3.00 0.19
C LEU A 49 7.65 2.92 -0.69
N GLU A 50 7.69 1.93 -1.55
CA GLU A 50 8.89 1.71 -2.33
C GLU A 50 8.55 0.99 -3.62
N THR A 51 9.24 1.35 -4.68
CA THR A 51 9.12 0.65 -5.96
C THR A 51 10.20 -0.42 -6.00
N LEU A 52 9.78 -1.63 -6.31
CA LEU A 52 10.70 -2.77 -6.33
C LEU A 52 10.84 -3.28 -7.75
N GLU A 53 11.95 -3.94 -8.02
CA GLU A 53 12.17 -4.61 -9.30
C GLU A 53 11.89 -3.70 -10.49
N GLU A 54 12.36 -2.48 -10.38
CA GLU A 54 12.26 -1.51 -11.47
C GLU A 54 10.83 -1.28 -11.94
N GLY A 55 9.91 -1.25 -10.98
CA GLY A 55 8.53 -0.97 -11.30
C GLY A 55 7.67 -2.19 -11.50
N ASN A 56 8.23 -3.38 -11.32
CA ASN A 56 7.45 -4.59 -11.47
C ASN A 56 6.76 -5.03 -10.19
N ALA A 57 7.06 -4.38 -9.08
CA ALA A 57 6.43 -4.67 -7.80
C ALA A 57 6.50 -3.44 -6.92
N TYR A 58 5.63 -3.39 -5.92
CA TYR A 58 5.59 -2.26 -5.00
C TYR A 58 5.45 -2.76 -3.58
N LEU A 59 6.18 -2.12 -2.66
CA LEU A 59 5.97 -2.36 -1.24
C LEU A 59 4.94 -1.37 -0.76
N VAL A 60 3.83 -1.86 -0.22
CA VAL A 60 2.73 -1.00 0.18
C VAL A 60 2.31 -1.28 1.61
N GLU A 61 1.72 -0.28 2.24
CA GLU A 61 1.19 -0.44 3.58
C GLU A 61 -0.26 -0.01 3.61
N PHE A 62 -1.01 -0.57 4.54
CA PHE A 62 -2.42 -0.28 4.72
C PHE A 62 -2.68 -0.07 6.20
N GLY A 63 -3.34 1.04 6.53
CA GLY A 63 -3.78 1.31 7.87
C GLY A 63 -5.29 1.43 7.86
N GLU A 64 -5.96 0.54 8.58
CA GLU A 64 -7.41 0.48 8.49
C GLU A 64 -8.08 1.72 9.04
N LYS A 65 -7.66 2.16 10.20
CA LYS A 65 -8.31 3.28 10.84
C LYS A 65 -7.53 4.56 10.75
N ARG A 66 -6.23 4.47 10.74
CA ARG A 66 -5.38 5.65 10.66
C ARG A 66 -4.23 5.38 9.72
N PRO A 67 -3.95 6.32 8.83
CA PRO A 67 -2.87 6.10 7.85
C PRO A 67 -1.51 5.87 8.49
N GLU A 68 -1.28 6.45 9.64
CA GLU A 68 0.03 6.31 10.26
C GLU A 68 0.19 4.98 10.99
N LYS A 69 -0.89 4.23 11.15
CA LYS A 69 -0.80 2.96 11.82
C LYS A 69 -0.85 1.83 10.80
N CYS A 70 0.26 1.19 10.60
CA CYS A 70 0.34 0.16 9.58
C CYS A 70 -0.24 -1.14 10.10
N ASP A 71 -1.34 -1.56 9.52
CA ASP A 71 -1.99 -2.82 9.87
C ASP A 71 -1.57 -3.94 8.93
N TRP A 72 -1.05 -3.60 7.78
CA TRP A 72 -0.66 -4.59 6.78
C TRP A 72 0.46 -4.00 5.94
N LEU A 73 1.46 -4.80 5.68
CA LEU A 73 2.58 -4.39 4.85
C LEU A 73 2.91 -5.55 3.93
N GLY A 74 2.92 -5.31 2.65
CA GLY A 74 3.18 -6.40 1.72
C GLY A 74 3.51 -5.91 0.34
N VAL A 75 3.76 -6.85 -0.55
CA VAL A 75 4.13 -6.55 -1.93
C VAL A 75 2.92 -6.73 -2.82
N LEU A 76 2.65 -5.71 -3.63
CA LEU A 76 1.61 -5.77 -4.63
C LEU A 76 2.22 -5.49 -5.99
N TYR A 77 1.52 -5.90 -7.05
CA TYR A 77 2.02 -5.78 -8.39
C TYR A 77 1.23 -4.75 -9.18
N PRO A 78 1.78 -4.24 -10.28
CA PRO A 78 1.12 -3.15 -11.00
C PRO A 78 -0.31 -3.43 -11.41
N ALA A 79 -0.61 -4.66 -11.76
CA ALA A 79 -1.97 -5.00 -12.18
C ALA A 79 -2.95 -5.01 -11.02
N GLU A 80 -2.47 -4.92 -9.80
CA GLU A 80 -3.33 -5.03 -8.62
C GLU A 80 -3.67 -3.68 -8.00
N ILE A 81 -3.03 -2.62 -8.43
CA ILE A 81 -3.26 -1.31 -7.86
C ILE A 81 -3.43 -0.28 -8.97
N GLU A 82 -4.03 0.84 -8.58
CA GLU A 82 -4.20 1.96 -9.46
C GLU A 82 -3.77 3.19 -8.70
N PHE A 83 -2.77 3.91 -9.21
CA PHE A 83 -2.30 5.09 -8.52
C PHE A 83 -3.36 6.18 -8.53
N VAL A 84 -3.51 6.85 -7.39
CA VAL A 84 -4.47 7.92 -7.26
C VAL A 84 -3.79 9.22 -7.62
N LYS A 85 -4.36 9.96 -8.56
CA LYS A 85 -3.83 11.26 -8.87
C LYS A 85 -4.26 12.25 -7.81
N THR A 86 -3.31 12.96 -7.28
CA THR A 86 -3.63 13.98 -6.31
C THR A 86 -4.20 15.15 -7.04
N ALA A 87 -5.33 15.51 -6.68
CA ALA A 87 -5.93 16.65 -7.29
C ALA A 87 -5.22 17.85 -6.80
N LYS A 88 -4.88 18.68 -7.21
CA LYS A 88 -4.23 19.70 -6.61
C LYS A 88 -4.55 20.83 -6.95
N ARG A 89 -4.78 21.07 -6.70
CA ARG A 89 -5.14 21.87 -6.88
C ARG A 89 -5.06 22.40 -6.77
#